data_4c7dfbbbfbdb6ae25800aec8b59205b1
#
_entry.id   4c7dfbbbfbdb6ae25800aec8b59205b1
#
_cell.length_a   1.000
_cell.length_b   1.000
_cell.length_c   1.000
_cell.angle_alpha   90.00
_cell.angle_beta   90.00
_cell.angle_gamma   90.00
#
_symmetry.space_group_name_H-M   'P 1'
#
loop_
_entity.id
_entity.type
_entity.pdbx_description
1 polymer ?
#
loop_
_entity_poly.entity_id
_entity_poly.type
_entity_poly.pdbx_seq_one_letter_code
_entity_poly.pdbx_strand_id
1 'polypeptide(L)'
;WTATLGFFTLVGRRDRFAITNGIVEHPDAPIAPEARTAIVMPICEEPVERVFAGLKAIRHSLERAGVLEHFHFYILSDTQTVETAAREEAAWATWCRDEKAFDSVFYRRRKVRLKRKSGNVADFCRRWGRKYRYMIMLDADSIMSGPTLAHMVRMMEQNPKVGLIQTVPTAVNRRSLLARVQQFASRVYGPMFAAGLHFWQLGDGQYWGHNAIIRIAPFMANCGLPRLPGKPPLGGEIMSHDFVEAALL
;
A
#
# COMPACT_ATOMS: atom_id res chain seq x y z
N TRP A 1 1.44 -20.62 20.31
CA TRP A 1 0.62 -19.59 20.98
C TRP A 1 -0.10 -18.67 19.98
N THR A 2 0.59 -18.03 19.04
CA THR A 2 -0.04 -17.09 18.07
C THR A 2 -1.19 -17.75 17.31
N ALA A 3 -0.97 -18.94 16.74
CA ALA A 3 -2.01 -19.69 16.03
C ALA A 3 -3.18 -20.09 16.94
N THR A 4 -2.89 -20.49 18.17
CA THR A 4 -3.93 -20.88 19.16
C THR A 4 -4.82 -19.68 19.52
N LEU A 5 -4.20 -18.52 19.81
CA LEU A 5 -4.94 -17.29 20.09
C LEU A 5 -5.75 -16.83 18.87
N GLY A 6 -5.15 -16.88 17.68
CA GLY A 6 -5.85 -16.56 16.44
C GLY A 6 -7.06 -17.46 16.19
N PHE A 7 -6.93 -18.75 16.46
CA PHE A 7 -8.05 -19.70 16.37
C PHE A 7 -9.21 -19.28 17.30
N PHE A 8 -8.92 -19.03 18.57
CA PHE A 8 -9.94 -18.60 19.54
C PHE A 8 -10.55 -17.24 19.19
N THR A 9 -9.75 -16.30 18.68
CA THR A 9 -10.23 -14.99 18.23
C THR A 9 -11.24 -15.16 17.07
N LEU A 10 -10.89 -15.96 16.07
CA LEU A 10 -11.73 -16.19 14.90
C LEU A 10 -13.02 -16.96 15.23
N VAL A 11 -12.91 -18.05 16.02
CA VAL A 11 -14.07 -18.88 16.40
C VAL A 11 -14.98 -18.13 17.36
N GLY A 12 -14.40 -17.42 18.34
CA GLY A 12 -15.15 -16.65 19.33
C GLY A 12 -15.75 -15.35 18.80
N ARG A 13 -15.34 -14.89 17.60
CA ARG A 13 -15.74 -13.61 17.00
C ARG A 13 -15.59 -12.43 17.96
N ARG A 14 -14.66 -12.51 18.89
CA ARG A 14 -14.41 -11.50 19.94
C ARG A 14 -13.01 -10.92 19.75
N ASP A 15 -12.89 -9.96 18.83
CA ASP A 15 -11.71 -9.15 18.70
C ASP A 15 -12.02 -7.73 19.25
N ARG A 16 -11.52 -7.45 20.45
CA ARG A 16 -11.71 -6.15 21.10
C ARG A 16 -10.96 -5.01 20.41
N PHE A 17 -10.03 -5.33 19.55
CA PHE A 17 -9.22 -4.39 18.78
C PHE A 17 -9.73 -4.25 17.35
N ALA A 18 -10.81 -4.92 16.98
CA ALA A 18 -11.35 -4.88 15.63
C ALA A 18 -11.76 -3.46 15.24
N ILE A 19 -11.14 -2.95 14.18
CA ILE A 19 -11.49 -1.67 13.55
C ILE A 19 -12.56 -1.84 12.46
N THR A 20 -13.06 -3.07 12.26
CA THR A 20 -14.00 -3.44 11.20
C THR A 20 -15.46 -3.35 11.62
N ASN A 21 -15.76 -3.10 12.89
CA ASN A 21 -17.12 -3.17 13.43
C ASN A 21 -18.09 -2.23 12.68
N GLY A 22 -17.69 -0.97 12.44
CA GLY A 22 -18.53 -0.02 11.71
C GLY A 22 -18.74 -0.37 10.23
N ILE A 23 -17.80 -1.11 9.61
CA ILE A 23 -17.93 -1.56 8.21
C ILE A 23 -18.89 -2.75 8.08
N VAL A 24 -18.94 -3.63 9.09
CA VAL A 24 -19.89 -4.73 9.11
C VAL A 24 -21.32 -4.19 9.07
N GLU A 25 -21.58 -3.05 9.72
CA GLU A 25 -22.88 -2.39 9.71
C GLU A 25 -23.18 -1.68 8.37
N HIS A 26 -22.18 -1.07 7.75
CA HIS A 26 -22.32 -0.28 6.52
C HIS A 26 -21.22 -0.58 5.48
N PRO A 27 -21.19 -1.79 4.89
CA PRO A 27 -20.11 -2.20 3.99
C PRO A 27 -20.02 -1.36 2.70
N ASP A 28 -21.15 -0.84 2.24
CA ASP A 28 -21.27 -0.07 0.99
C ASP A 28 -21.47 1.45 1.24
N ALA A 29 -21.13 1.94 2.42
CA ALA A 29 -21.21 3.36 2.72
C ALA A 29 -20.47 4.17 1.64
N PRO A 30 -21.03 5.31 1.16
CA PRO A 30 -20.36 6.13 0.16
C PRO A 30 -19.03 6.66 0.70
N ILE A 31 -18.03 6.70 -0.15
CA ILE A 31 -16.74 7.33 0.19
C ILE A 31 -16.93 8.84 0.12
N ALA A 32 -16.52 9.55 1.17
CA ALA A 32 -16.61 11.01 1.20
C ALA A 32 -15.75 11.64 0.07
N PRO A 33 -16.21 12.70 -0.60
CA PRO A 33 -15.45 13.38 -1.67
C PRO A 33 -14.05 13.84 -1.21
N GLU A 34 -13.89 14.16 0.07
CA GLU A 34 -12.65 14.60 0.69
C GLU A 34 -11.67 13.44 0.95
N ALA A 35 -12.15 12.19 0.90
CA ALA A 35 -11.33 10.98 1.11
C ALA A 35 -10.51 10.60 -0.13
N ARG A 36 -10.03 11.62 -0.89
CA ARG A 36 -9.19 11.40 -2.07
C ARG A 36 -7.95 10.61 -1.68
N THR A 37 -7.70 9.55 -2.44
CA THR A 37 -6.65 8.58 -2.15
C THR A 37 -5.67 8.47 -3.32
N ALA A 38 -4.38 8.57 -3.03
CA ALA A 38 -3.33 8.31 -4.01
C ALA A 38 -2.88 6.85 -3.93
N ILE A 39 -2.95 6.11 -5.04
CA ILE A 39 -2.28 4.81 -5.20
C ILE A 39 -0.85 5.12 -5.64
N VAL A 40 0.11 4.78 -4.80
CA VAL A 40 1.52 5.14 -4.98
C VAL A 40 2.31 3.86 -5.22
N MET A 41 2.93 3.76 -6.39
CA MET A 41 3.75 2.62 -6.79
C MET A 41 5.17 3.08 -7.14
N PRO A 42 6.12 2.98 -6.20
CA PRO A 42 7.54 3.17 -6.50
C PRO A 42 8.06 2.03 -7.37
N ILE A 43 8.75 2.35 -8.47
CA ILE A 43 9.36 1.38 -9.38
C ILE A 43 10.84 1.71 -9.63
N CYS A 44 11.64 0.68 -9.93
CA CYS A 44 13.05 0.82 -10.22
C CYS A 44 13.57 -0.37 -11.03
N GLU A 45 13.71 -0.20 -12.35
CA GLU A 45 14.15 -1.24 -13.29
C GLU A 45 13.20 -2.47 -13.36
N GLU A 46 11.94 -2.27 -13.04
CA GLU A 46 10.91 -3.33 -13.07
C GLU A 46 10.46 -3.65 -14.50
N PRO A 47 9.94 -4.86 -14.76
CA PRO A 47 9.35 -5.20 -16.06
C PRO A 47 8.15 -4.31 -16.38
N VAL A 48 8.32 -3.39 -17.34
CA VAL A 48 7.36 -2.31 -17.64
C VAL A 48 5.96 -2.86 -17.92
N GLU A 49 5.87 -3.89 -18.77
CA GLU A 49 4.59 -4.48 -19.18
C GLU A 49 3.82 -5.04 -17.97
N ARG A 50 4.53 -5.65 -17.03
CA ARG A 50 3.93 -6.24 -15.82
C ARG A 50 3.38 -5.15 -14.90
N VAL A 51 4.18 -4.09 -14.67
CA VAL A 51 3.78 -2.94 -13.84
C VAL A 51 2.51 -2.30 -14.38
N PHE A 52 2.50 -1.95 -15.66
CA PHE A 52 1.35 -1.26 -16.25
C PHE A 52 0.13 -2.17 -16.41
N ALA A 53 0.30 -3.46 -16.69
CA ALA A 53 -0.80 -4.42 -16.69
C ALA A 53 -1.44 -4.54 -15.30
N GLY A 54 -0.63 -4.58 -14.23
CA GLY A 54 -1.11 -4.59 -12.85
C GLY A 54 -1.91 -3.33 -12.49
N LEU A 55 -1.37 -2.15 -12.81
CA LEU A 55 -2.04 -0.87 -12.54
C LEU A 55 -3.35 -0.72 -13.32
N LYS A 56 -3.39 -1.12 -14.60
CA LYS A 56 -4.63 -1.16 -15.40
C LYS A 56 -5.67 -2.09 -14.78
N ALA A 57 -5.25 -3.28 -14.33
CA ALA A 57 -6.17 -4.23 -13.68
C ALA A 57 -6.76 -3.66 -12.38
N ILE A 58 -5.98 -2.94 -11.58
CA ILE A 58 -6.44 -2.23 -10.37
C ILE A 58 -7.46 -1.15 -10.76
N ARG A 59 -7.14 -0.31 -11.76
CA ARG A 59 -8.02 0.77 -12.21
C ARG A 59 -9.36 0.25 -12.71
N HIS A 60 -9.36 -0.76 -13.57
CA HIS A 60 -10.59 -1.40 -14.03
C HIS A 60 -11.39 -2.06 -12.91
N SER A 61 -10.69 -2.55 -11.85
CA SER A 61 -11.37 -3.09 -10.67
C SER A 61 -12.06 -1.99 -9.84
N LEU A 62 -11.45 -0.82 -9.71
CA LEU A 62 -12.04 0.37 -9.07
C LEU A 62 -13.22 0.92 -9.88
N GLU A 63 -13.10 0.95 -11.20
CA GLU A 63 -14.18 1.36 -12.11
C GLU A 63 -15.40 0.46 -11.97
N ARG A 64 -15.21 -0.87 -12.01
CA ARG A 64 -16.29 -1.84 -11.77
C ARG A 64 -16.91 -1.75 -10.37
N ALA A 65 -16.14 -1.29 -9.38
CA ALA A 65 -16.65 -1.03 -8.03
C ALA A 65 -17.35 0.34 -7.91
N GLY A 66 -17.36 1.17 -8.96
CA GLY A 66 -18.02 2.48 -8.98
C GLY A 66 -17.39 3.52 -8.05
N VAL A 67 -16.07 3.42 -7.82
CA VAL A 67 -15.35 4.29 -6.85
C VAL A 67 -14.08 4.92 -7.44
N LEU A 68 -13.86 4.78 -8.74
CA LEU A 68 -12.62 5.22 -9.39
C LEU A 68 -12.33 6.71 -9.20
N GLU A 69 -13.34 7.56 -9.11
CA GLU A 69 -13.22 9.00 -8.94
C GLU A 69 -12.52 9.44 -7.66
N HIS A 70 -12.48 8.56 -6.65
CA HIS A 70 -11.77 8.82 -5.39
C HIS A 70 -10.27 8.50 -5.46
N PHE A 71 -9.78 7.89 -6.56
CA PHE A 71 -8.42 7.35 -6.64
C PHE A 71 -7.62 7.96 -7.79
N HIS A 72 -6.41 8.38 -7.47
CA HIS A 72 -5.40 8.77 -8.45
C HIS A 72 -4.18 7.87 -8.36
N PHE A 73 -3.51 7.63 -9.49
CA PHE A 73 -2.37 6.74 -9.59
C PHE A 73 -1.08 7.54 -9.76
N TYR A 74 -0.06 7.18 -8.98
CA TYR A 74 1.26 7.77 -9.05
C TYR A 74 2.32 6.67 -9.26
N ILE A 75 2.92 6.67 -10.45
CA ILE A 75 4.04 5.81 -10.80
C ILE A 75 5.31 6.61 -10.53
N LEU A 76 6.03 6.21 -9.47
CA LEU A 76 7.20 6.94 -8.98
C LEU A 76 8.47 6.21 -9.38
N SER A 77 9.03 6.55 -10.55
CA SER A 77 10.19 5.86 -11.10
C SER A 77 11.52 6.38 -10.53
N ASP A 78 12.35 5.43 -10.11
CA ASP A 78 13.76 5.59 -9.79
C ASP A 78 14.67 4.90 -10.82
N THR A 79 14.14 4.50 -11.95
CA THR A 79 14.85 3.83 -13.05
C THR A 79 15.97 4.70 -13.59
N GLN A 80 17.18 4.15 -13.71
CA GLN A 80 18.37 4.84 -14.21
C GLN A 80 18.63 4.52 -15.68
N THR A 81 18.34 3.29 -16.10
CA THR A 81 18.50 2.86 -17.48
C THR A 81 17.62 3.70 -18.40
N VAL A 82 18.25 4.35 -19.37
CA VAL A 82 17.55 5.29 -20.27
C VAL A 82 16.48 4.57 -21.09
N GLU A 83 16.79 3.39 -21.60
CA GLU A 83 15.86 2.58 -22.40
C GLU A 83 14.63 2.15 -21.59
N THR A 84 14.84 1.64 -20.36
CA THR A 84 13.73 1.24 -19.49
C THR A 84 12.86 2.45 -19.12
N ALA A 85 13.49 3.59 -18.80
CA ALA A 85 12.76 4.81 -18.48
C ALA A 85 11.93 5.33 -19.67
N ALA A 86 12.47 5.28 -20.88
CA ALA A 86 11.73 5.64 -22.09
C ALA A 86 10.53 4.71 -22.33
N ARG A 87 10.68 3.41 -22.08
CA ARG A 87 9.58 2.42 -22.17
C ARG A 87 8.52 2.67 -21.10
N GLU A 88 8.91 3.01 -19.87
CA GLU A 88 7.97 3.38 -18.79
C GLU A 88 7.13 4.59 -19.20
N GLU A 89 7.77 5.65 -19.68
CA GLU A 89 7.11 6.89 -20.11
C GLU A 89 6.17 6.65 -21.30
N ALA A 90 6.62 5.87 -22.30
CA ALA A 90 5.81 5.50 -23.45
C ALA A 90 4.58 4.66 -23.04
N ALA A 91 4.76 3.69 -22.12
CA ALA A 91 3.68 2.86 -21.61
C ALA A 91 2.65 3.70 -20.82
N TRP A 92 3.12 4.64 -19.99
CA TRP A 92 2.26 5.58 -19.29
C TRP A 92 1.46 6.48 -20.26
N ALA A 93 2.13 7.08 -21.22
CA ALA A 93 1.49 7.98 -22.19
C ALA A 93 0.44 7.24 -23.05
N THR A 94 0.75 6.02 -23.46
CA THR A 94 -0.19 5.15 -24.19
C THR A 94 -1.40 4.82 -23.33
N TRP A 95 -1.20 4.38 -22.08
CA TRP A 95 -2.29 4.10 -21.16
C TRP A 95 -3.20 5.31 -20.94
N CYS A 96 -2.61 6.48 -20.64
CA CYS A 96 -3.37 7.70 -20.42
C CYS A 96 -4.16 8.14 -21.66
N ARG A 97 -3.62 7.91 -22.87
CA ARG A 97 -4.31 8.22 -24.14
C ARG A 97 -5.49 7.29 -24.37
N ASP A 98 -5.28 5.98 -24.19
CA ASP A 98 -6.28 4.96 -24.46
C ASP A 98 -7.49 5.08 -23.52
N GLU A 99 -7.23 5.39 -22.24
CA GLU A 99 -8.27 5.47 -21.20
C GLU A 99 -8.64 6.90 -20.80
N LYS A 100 -8.13 7.93 -21.51
CA LYS A 100 -8.34 9.37 -21.21
C LYS A 100 -8.05 9.71 -19.74
N ALA A 101 -6.93 9.21 -19.21
CA ALA A 101 -6.62 9.19 -17.78
C ALA A 101 -5.51 10.17 -17.37
N PHE A 102 -5.17 11.19 -18.18
CA PHE A 102 -4.10 12.17 -17.87
C PHE A 102 -4.38 13.01 -16.61
N ASP A 103 -5.61 13.08 -16.16
CA ASP A 103 -6.06 13.80 -14.96
C ASP A 103 -5.96 12.97 -13.67
N SER A 104 -5.81 11.66 -13.80
CA SER A 104 -5.86 10.69 -12.70
C SER A 104 -4.66 9.73 -12.62
N VAL A 105 -3.86 9.63 -13.67
CA VAL A 105 -2.67 8.75 -13.75
C VAL A 105 -1.42 9.57 -14.05
N PHE A 106 -0.50 9.57 -13.10
CA PHE A 106 0.70 10.40 -13.14
C PHE A 106 1.96 9.55 -13.13
N TYR A 107 2.90 9.89 -13.99
CA TYR A 107 4.25 9.30 -14.01
C TYR A 107 5.28 10.37 -13.64
N ARG A 108 6.21 10.01 -12.75
CA ARG A 108 7.31 10.88 -12.39
C ARG A 108 8.59 10.08 -12.20
N ARG A 109 9.64 10.43 -12.92
CA ARG A 109 11.00 9.92 -12.75
C ARG A 109 11.86 10.91 -11.96
N ARG A 110 12.57 10.43 -10.93
CA ARG A 110 13.58 11.22 -10.22
C ARG A 110 14.95 11.12 -10.93
N LYS A 111 15.63 12.25 -11.02
CA LYS A 111 17.03 12.29 -11.47
C LYS A 111 18.00 11.85 -10.37
N VAL A 112 17.70 12.17 -9.12
CA VAL A 112 18.54 11.89 -7.95
C VAL A 112 17.80 10.98 -6.98
N ARG A 113 18.38 9.80 -6.70
CA ARG A 113 17.77 8.71 -5.89
C ARG A 113 18.21 8.79 -4.43
N LEU A 114 17.93 9.88 -3.74
CA LEU A 114 18.20 9.98 -2.31
C LEU A 114 17.21 9.11 -1.53
N LYS A 115 17.73 8.35 -0.57
CA LYS A 115 16.95 7.47 0.33
C LYS A 115 16.08 6.42 -0.38
N ARG A 116 16.41 6.03 -1.61
CA ARG A 116 15.70 4.97 -2.37
C ARG A 116 14.17 5.11 -2.29
N LYS A 117 13.44 4.03 -1.95
CA LYS A 117 11.97 3.96 -1.87
C LYS A 117 11.41 5.00 -0.89
N SER A 118 11.91 5.09 0.34
CA SER A 118 11.43 6.06 1.34
C SER A 118 11.59 7.51 0.88
N GLY A 119 12.73 7.85 0.28
CA GLY A 119 12.95 9.18 -0.29
C GLY A 119 12.07 9.47 -1.51
N ASN A 120 11.68 8.43 -2.28
CA ASN A 120 10.76 8.55 -3.40
C ASN A 120 9.35 8.89 -2.91
N VAL A 121 8.88 8.21 -1.88
CA VAL A 121 7.59 8.47 -1.22
C VAL A 121 7.59 9.84 -0.52
N ALA A 122 8.66 10.18 0.20
CA ALA A 122 8.78 11.49 0.84
C ALA A 122 8.73 12.64 -0.17
N ASP A 123 9.34 12.48 -1.35
CA ASP A 123 9.25 13.47 -2.43
C ASP A 123 7.83 13.59 -2.99
N PHE A 124 7.11 12.47 -3.15
CA PHE A 124 5.70 12.47 -3.52
C PHE A 124 4.87 13.24 -2.47
N CYS A 125 5.01 12.91 -1.19
CA CYS A 125 4.27 13.55 -0.11
C CYS A 125 4.50 15.06 -0.08
N ARG A 126 5.75 15.51 -0.22
CA ARG A 126 6.12 16.94 -0.23
C ARG A 126 5.49 17.69 -1.39
N ARG A 127 5.41 17.09 -2.58
CA ARG A 127 4.90 17.75 -3.80
C ARG A 127 3.40 17.72 -3.92
N TRP A 128 2.79 16.56 -3.62
CA TRP A 128 1.38 16.30 -3.93
C TRP A 128 0.58 15.80 -2.74
N GLY A 129 1.21 15.41 -1.64
CA GLY A 129 0.55 14.78 -0.49
C GLY A 129 -0.63 15.60 0.04
N ARG A 130 -0.53 16.93 0.06
CA ARG A 130 -1.63 17.82 0.52
C ARG A 130 -2.92 17.73 -0.30
N LYS A 131 -2.88 17.13 -1.51
CA LYS A 131 -4.07 16.93 -2.35
C LYS A 131 -4.89 15.70 -1.94
N TYR A 132 -4.33 14.85 -1.08
CA TYR A 132 -4.89 13.55 -0.72
C TYR A 132 -4.99 13.41 0.79
N ARG A 133 -6.06 12.75 1.21
CA ARG A 133 -6.23 12.37 2.61
C ARG A 133 -5.45 11.11 2.93
N TYR A 134 -5.42 10.19 1.96
CA TYR A 134 -4.77 8.88 2.08
C TYR A 134 -3.81 8.60 0.94
N MET A 135 -2.83 7.74 1.21
CA MET A 135 -2.06 7.06 0.18
C MET A 135 -2.11 5.55 0.41
N ILE A 136 -2.18 4.80 -0.68
CA ILE A 136 -2.04 3.34 -0.66
C ILE A 136 -0.72 3.00 -1.31
N MET A 137 0.14 2.35 -0.54
CA MET A 137 1.47 1.94 -0.99
C MET A 137 1.40 0.57 -1.65
N LEU A 138 1.90 0.46 -2.86
CA LEU A 138 2.01 -0.80 -3.60
C LEU A 138 3.46 -1.03 -4.03
N ASP A 139 3.89 -2.28 -4.03
CA ASP A 139 5.10 -2.69 -4.76
C ASP A 139 4.76 -2.98 -6.23
N ALA A 140 5.76 -2.98 -7.09
CA ALA A 140 5.62 -3.16 -8.53
C ALA A 140 4.96 -4.49 -8.97
N ASP A 141 4.89 -5.45 -8.07
CA ASP A 141 4.24 -6.75 -8.28
C ASP A 141 2.97 -6.94 -7.46
N SER A 142 2.55 -5.92 -6.71
CA SER A 142 1.33 -5.95 -5.91
C SER A 142 0.10 -5.64 -6.73
N ILE A 143 -0.96 -6.42 -6.52
CA ILE A 143 -2.28 -6.18 -7.11
C ILE A 143 -3.32 -6.23 -6.00
N MET A 144 -4.18 -5.21 -5.95
CA MET A 144 -5.31 -5.15 -5.02
C MET A 144 -6.61 -4.93 -5.77
N SER A 145 -7.68 -5.56 -5.30
CA SER A 145 -8.99 -5.38 -5.93
C SER A 145 -9.61 -4.03 -5.56
N GLY A 146 -10.41 -3.46 -6.46
CA GLY A 146 -11.15 -2.22 -6.21
C GLY A 146 -12.02 -2.27 -4.94
N PRO A 147 -12.80 -3.32 -4.71
CA PRO A 147 -13.52 -3.49 -3.45
C PRO A 147 -12.64 -3.48 -2.20
N THR A 148 -11.46 -4.12 -2.25
CA THR A 148 -10.50 -4.07 -1.12
C THR A 148 -10.01 -2.66 -0.87
N LEU A 149 -9.63 -1.93 -1.92
CA LEU A 149 -9.16 -0.55 -1.82
C LEU A 149 -10.25 0.38 -1.25
N ALA A 150 -11.48 0.26 -1.75
CA ALA A 150 -12.64 1.00 -1.23
C ALA A 150 -12.90 0.68 0.26
N HIS A 151 -12.81 -0.61 0.62
CA HIS A 151 -12.98 -1.06 1.99
C HIS A 151 -11.93 -0.45 2.93
N MET A 152 -10.66 -0.41 2.52
CA MET A 152 -9.59 0.23 3.30
C MET A 152 -9.86 1.72 3.52
N VAL A 153 -10.34 2.45 2.50
CA VAL A 153 -10.70 3.86 2.65
C VAL A 153 -11.85 4.03 3.65
N ARG A 154 -12.91 3.24 3.55
CA ARG A 154 -14.04 3.26 4.50
C ARG A 154 -13.59 2.99 5.93
N MET A 155 -12.69 1.99 6.13
CA MET A 155 -12.11 1.70 7.45
C MET A 155 -11.35 2.92 8.01
N MET A 156 -10.57 3.62 7.18
CA MET A 156 -9.88 4.83 7.61
C MET A 156 -10.84 5.98 7.96
N GLU A 157 -11.95 6.13 7.23
CA GLU A 157 -12.95 7.14 7.53
C GLU A 157 -13.68 6.87 8.85
N GLN A 158 -14.00 5.62 9.13
CA GLN A 158 -14.69 5.23 10.36
C GLN A 158 -13.76 5.22 11.59
N ASN A 159 -12.45 5.17 11.38
CA ASN A 159 -11.45 5.12 12.43
C ASN A 159 -10.49 6.33 12.35
N PRO A 160 -10.92 7.54 12.73
CA PRO A 160 -10.13 8.76 12.51
C PRO A 160 -8.80 8.81 13.28
N LYS A 161 -8.65 8.01 14.33
CA LYS A 161 -7.42 7.90 15.12
C LYS A 161 -6.39 6.92 14.52
N VAL A 162 -6.79 6.13 13.52
CA VAL A 162 -5.90 5.16 12.87
C VAL A 162 -5.06 5.87 11.82
N GLY A 163 -3.75 5.76 11.93
CA GLY A 163 -2.77 6.34 11.01
C GLY A 163 -2.46 5.44 9.82
N LEU A 164 -2.52 4.10 10.03
CA LEU A 164 -2.16 3.10 9.03
C LEU A 164 -3.03 1.84 9.18
N ILE A 165 -3.42 1.26 8.05
CA ILE A 165 -4.03 -0.08 8.00
C ILE A 165 -3.21 -0.94 7.05
N GLN A 166 -2.63 -2.02 7.57
CA GLN A 166 -1.89 -3.02 6.82
C GLN A 166 -2.81 -4.18 6.44
N THR A 167 -2.85 -4.52 5.16
CA THR A 167 -3.49 -5.79 4.72
C THR A 167 -2.50 -6.94 4.80
N VAL A 168 -3.00 -8.15 4.88
CA VAL A 168 -2.18 -9.37 4.81
C VAL A 168 -2.04 -9.78 3.35
N PRO A 169 -0.88 -9.56 2.70
CA PRO A 169 -0.69 -9.94 1.30
C PRO A 169 -0.63 -11.46 1.16
N THR A 170 -1.21 -11.96 0.09
CA THR A 170 -1.23 -13.38 -0.24
C THR A 170 -0.48 -13.62 -1.54
N ALA A 171 0.50 -14.53 -1.52
CA ALA A 171 1.21 -14.93 -2.73
C ALA A 171 0.28 -15.68 -3.69
N VAL A 172 0.28 -15.29 -4.97
CA VAL A 172 -0.57 -15.89 -6.01
C VAL A 172 0.21 -16.15 -7.30
N ASN A 173 -0.36 -16.97 -8.19
CA ASN A 173 0.12 -17.18 -9.56
C ASN A 173 1.53 -17.78 -9.70
N ARG A 174 2.02 -18.53 -8.70
CA ARG A 174 3.28 -19.26 -8.78
C ARG A 174 3.03 -20.76 -8.90
N ARG A 175 3.84 -21.43 -9.75
CA ARG A 175 3.64 -22.85 -10.13
C ARG A 175 4.66 -23.81 -9.53
N SER A 176 5.81 -23.34 -9.03
CA SER A 176 6.78 -24.21 -8.38
C SER A 176 6.20 -24.88 -7.13
N LEU A 177 6.68 -26.07 -6.80
CA LEU A 177 6.18 -26.82 -5.64
C LEU A 177 6.26 -26.01 -4.35
N LEU A 178 7.41 -25.38 -4.09
CA LEU A 178 7.60 -24.53 -2.90
C LEU A 178 6.60 -23.37 -2.86
N ALA A 179 6.41 -22.69 -3.98
CA ALA A 179 5.48 -21.55 -4.03
C ALA A 179 4.01 -22.00 -3.86
N ARG A 180 3.64 -23.18 -4.36
CA ARG A 180 2.29 -23.77 -4.12
C ARG A 180 2.08 -24.11 -2.64
N VAL A 181 3.09 -24.66 -1.98
CA VAL A 181 3.05 -24.91 -0.54
C VAL A 181 2.90 -23.61 0.24
N GLN A 182 3.67 -22.55 -0.12
CA GLN A 182 3.54 -21.22 0.51
C GLN A 182 2.16 -20.60 0.27
N GLN A 183 1.61 -20.69 -0.95
CA GLN A 183 0.27 -20.20 -1.27
C GLN A 183 -0.80 -20.94 -0.44
N PHE A 184 -0.68 -22.26 -0.31
CA PHE A 184 -1.56 -23.05 0.52
C PHE A 184 -1.46 -22.64 2.00
N ALA A 185 -0.24 -22.55 2.53
CA ALA A 185 -0.01 -22.16 3.91
C ALA A 185 -0.56 -20.76 4.21
N SER A 186 -0.31 -19.78 3.35
CA SER A 186 -0.83 -18.41 3.50
C SER A 186 -2.36 -18.37 3.47
N ARG A 187 -3.00 -19.22 2.66
CA ARG A 187 -4.47 -19.26 2.53
C ARG A 187 -5.16 -19.97 3.69
N VAL A 188 -4.55 -21.04 4.19
CA VAL A 188 -5.14 -21.88 5.24
C VAL A 188 -4.79 -21.37 6.63
N TYR A 189 -3.52 -21.06 6.88
CA TYR A 189 -3.02 -20.65 8.19
C TYR A 189 -2.91 -19.14 8.36
N GLY A 190 -2.81 -18.38 7.24
CA GLY A 190 -2.61 -16.95 7.24
C GLY A 190 -3.63 -16.16 8.07
N PRO A 191 -4.94 -16.36 7.89
CA PRO A 191 -5.96 -15.67 8.68
C PRO A 191 -5.82 -15.91 10.19
N MET A 192 -5.54 -17.14 10.57
CA MET A 192 -5.35 -17.53 11.98
C MET A 192 -4.08 -16.88 12.58
N PHE A 193 -2.99 -16.88 11.82
CA PHE A 193 -1.76 -16.22 12.23
C PHE A 193 -1.93 -14.70 12.34
N ALA A 194 -2.60 -14.09 11.37
CA ALA A 194 -2.86 -12.65 11.36
C ALA A 194 -3.71 -12.22 12.57
N ALA A 195 -4.79 -12.96 12.86
CA ALA A 195 -5.64 -12.69 14.02
C ALA A 195 -4.88 -12.84 15.34
N GLY A 196 -4.03 -13.86 15.46
CA GLY A 196 -3.20 -14.05 16.65
C GLY A 196 -2.12 -13.00 16.80
N LEU A 197 -1.52 -12.55 15.69
CA LEU A 197 -0.53 -11.47 15.70
C LEU A 197 -1.18 -10.13 16.12
N HIS A 198 -2.33 -9.81 15.55
CA HIS A 198 -3.11 -8.63 15.90
C HIS A 198 -3.48 -8.60 17.39
N PHE A 199 -3.86 -9.75 17.95
CA PHE A 199 -4.12 -9.89 19.38
C PHE A 199 -2.87 -9.58 20.23
N TRP A 200 -1.70 -10.13 19.85
CA TRP A 200 -0.45 -9.88 20.56
C TRP A 200 0.02 -8.43 20.48
N GLN A 201 -0.26 -7.78 19.38
CA GLN A 201 0.07 -6.38 19.16
C GLN A 201 -0.96 -5.42 19.78
N LEU A 202 -1.97 -5.93 20.50
CA LEU A 202 -3.01 -5.14 21.16
C LEU A 202 -3.76 -4.19 20.21
N GLY A 203 -3.87 -4.58 18.95
CA GLY A 203 -4.48 -3.78 17.90
C GLY A 203 -3.53 -2.88 17.13
N ASP A 204 -2.30 -2.72 17.58
CA ASP A 204 -1.27 -2.02 16.81
C ASP A 204 -0.86 -2.86 15.59
N GLY A 205 -0.56 -2.18 14.49
CA GLY A 205 -0.14 -2.80 13.25
C GLY A 205 1.37 -2.72 13.02
N GLN A 206 1.87 -3.62 12.19
CA GLN A 206 3.19 -3.47 11.58
C GLN A 206 3.01 -3.00 10.14
N TYR A 207 3.89 -2.13 9.67
CA TYR A 207 3.94 -1.75 8.27
C TYR A 207 4.99 -2.57 7.55
N TRP A 208 4.61 -3.21 6.44
CA TRP A 208 5.49 -4.06 5.64
C TRP A 208 6.01 -3.38 4.37
N GLY A 209 5.81 -2.05 4.28
CA GLY A 209 6.29 -1.25 3.17
C GLY A 209 5.40 -1.27 1.92
N HIS A 210 4.36 -2.10 1.89
CA HIS A 210 3.41 -2.21 0.77
C HIS A 210 2.06 -2.78 1.20
N ASN A 211 1.05 -2.70 0.31
CA ASN A 211 -0.32 -3.17 0.53
C ASN A 211 -0.95 -2.60 1.81
N ALA A 212 -0.70 -1.34 2.04
CA ALA A 212 -1.21 -0.60 3.19
C ALA A 212 -1.79 0.74 2.78
N ILE A 213 -2.81 1.19 3.51
CA ILE A 213 -3.32 2.56 3.42
C ILE A 213 -2.77 3.38 4.59
N ILE A 214 -2.35 4.59 4.30
CA ILE A 214 -1.68 5.49 5.25
C ILE A 214 -2.37 6.86 5.20
N ARG A 215 -2.64 7.44 6.35
CA ARG A 215 -3.11 8.81 6.48
C ARG A 215 -1.94 9.77 6.24
N ILE A 216 -2.02 10.60 5.20
CA ILE A 216 -0.87 11.41 4.75
C ILE A 216 -0.48 12.49 5.76
N ALA A 217 -1.42 13.15 6.40
CA ALA A 217 -1.11 14.25 7.32
C ALA A 217 -0.21 13.82 8.50
N PRO A 218 -0.54 12.79 9.31
CA PRO A 218 0.36 12.31 10.36
C PRO A 218 1.65 11.70 9.81
N PHE A 219 1.60 11.02 8.66
CA PHE A 219 2.81 10.50 8.01
C PHE A 219 3.81 11.62 7.68
N MET A 220 3.35 12.71 7.09
CA MET A 220 4.20 13.86 6.78
C MET A 220 4.73 14.56 8.03
N ALA A 221 3.97 14.58 9.12
CA ALA A 221 4.36 15.21 10.37
C ALA A 221 5.43 14.41 11.13
N ASN A 222 5.32 13.08 11.13
CA ASN A 222 6.07 12.22 12.05
C ASN A 222 7.10 11.32 11.35
N CYS A 223 6.89 10.92 10.10
CA CYS A 223 7.71 9.90 9.43
C CYS A 223 8.87 10.48 8.59
N GLY A 224 9.28 11.71 8.84
CA GLY A 224 10.46 12.34 8.23
C GLY A 224 11.77 11.84 8.83
N LEU A 225 12.07 10.54 8.73
CA LEU A 225 13.19 9.90 9.42
C LEU A 225 14.55 10.53 9.07
N PRO A 226 15.33 10.99 10.07
CA PRO A 226 16.69 11.49 9.87
C PRO A 226 17.66 10.34 9.60
N ARG A 227 18.86 10.68 9.10
CA ARG A 227 19.97 9.72 9.09
C ARG A 227 20.44 9.48 10.51
N LEU A 228 20.75 8.23 10.82
CA LEU A 228 21.39 7.88 12.08
C LEU A 228 22.85 8.40 12.09
N PRO A 229 23.33 8.94 13.21
CA PRO A 229 24.72 9.39 13.33
C PRO A 229 25.68 8.20 13.26
N GLY A 230 26.91 8.44 12.82
CA GLY A 230 27.95 7.41 12.73
C GLY A 230 28.10 6.80 11.34
N LYS A 231 28.94 5.74 11.30
CA LYS A 231 29.27 4.99 10.08
C LYS A 231 28.49 3.67 10.02
N PRO A 232 28.18 3.16 8.78
CA PRO A 232 27.66 1.80 8.66
C PRO A 232 28.51 0.76 9.39
N PRO A 233 27.90 -0.29 9.96
CA PRO A 233 26.49 -0.70 9.82
C PRO A 233 25.52 -0.06 10.82
N LEU A 234 26.00 0.65 11.86
CA LEU A 234 25.18 1.21 12.94
C LEU A 234 24.69 2.63 12.67
N GLY A 235 25.25 3.33 11.67
CA GLY A 235 24.85 4.67 11.25
C GLY A 235 24.43 4.71 9.79
N GLY A 236 23.86 5.83 9.35
CA GLY A 236 23.40 6.03 7.97
C GLY A 236 21.88 6.00 7.81
N GLU A 237 21.38 5.54 6.68
CA GLU A 237 19.95 5.45 6.43
C GLU A 237 19.31 4.28 7.23
N ILE A 238 18.11 4.51 7.76
CA ILE A 238 17.32 3.48 8.44
C ILE A 238 16.82 2.49 7.38
N MET A 239 17.32 1.27 7.40
CA MET A 239 17.01 0.26 6.39
C MET A 239 15.56 -0.28 6.51
N SER A 240 15.09 -0.50 7.74
CA SER A 240 13.73 -0.96 8.04
C SER A 240 12.87 0.22 8.48
N HIS A 241 12.81 1.24 7.62
CA HIS A 241 12.05 2.46 7.91
C HIS A 241 10.56 2.19 8.11
N ASP A 242 10.01 1.17 7.46
CA ASP A 242 8.60 0.80 7.53
C ASP A 242 8.13 0.53 8.97
N PHE A 243 8.91 -0.21 9.74
CA PHE A 243 8.59 -0.49 11.17
C PHE A 243 8.64 0.76 12.02
N VAL A 244 9.59 1.67 11.75
CA VAL A 244 9.69 2.93 12.49
C VAL A 244 8.52 3.86 12.11
N GLU A 245 8.16 3.91 10.85
CA GLU A 245 7.02 4.68 10.36
C GLU A 245 5.71 4.20 11.00
N ALA A 246 5.51 2.86 11.12
CA ALA A 246 4.35 2.30 11.81
C ALA A 246 4.28 2.70 13.29
N ALA A 247 5.43 2.73 13.97
CA ALA A 247 5.49 3.11 15.39
C ALA A 247 5.26 4.61 15.64
N LEU A 248 5.36 5.44 14.60
CA LEU A 248 5.17 6.90 14.68
C LEU A 248 3.75 7.34 14.24
N LEU A 249 2.94 6.41 13.74
CA LEU A 249 1.58 6.65 13.21
C LEU A 249 0.49 6.23 14.18
#